data_b268ba1687aa7020eeca7197f9e92db5
#
_entry.id   b268ba1687aa7020eeca7197f9e92db5
#
_cell.length_a   1.000
_cell.length_b   1.000
_cell.length_c   1.000
_cell.angle_alpha   90.00
_cell.angle_beta   90.00
_cell.angle_gamma   90.00
#
_symmetry.space_group_name_H-M   'P 1'
#
loop_
_entity.id
_entity.type
_entity.pdbx_description
1 polymer ?
#
loop_
_entity_poly.entity_id
_entity_poly.type
_entity_poly.pdbx_seq_one_letter_code
_entity_poly.pdbx_strand_id
1 'polypeptide(L)'
;MGDCTRGLVRLSEERKVKLLKRVLGGFFNKGSEYLFQCPKCDHHKRKLSINLDKEAFKCWVCDWSGRNIYRIIRQFGTTDDKYEWKSFNQQIEIEKFADKLFGPKENERQAEISLPNAFISLANKNLPTTSIYPLNYLKSRRIGKKDIIKWKIGYCPKGKYGGRVIIPSFDDKGEINFFVTRSYDRNWKKYMNPEVSKDIIFNHPYIDFDEDLVLVEGVFDAIKAGDNSVPLLGSTLTEHSKLFGEIIKNDTPIYLALDPDAIKKTNKLISLFLKYDVETHLIEVSPFNDVGEMKKTEFLERKKSALFLSSDNYLVNRISKM
;
A
#
# COMPACT_ATOMS: atom_id res chain seq x y z
N MET A 1 32.68 11.71 -25.62
CA MET A 1 31.71 11.61 -24.48
C MET A 1 31.14 10.19 -24.26
N GLY A 2 31.58 9.18 -25.00
CA GLY A 2 30.99 7.81 -24.94
C GLY A 2 31.62 6.84 -23.93
N ASP A 3 32.74 7.16 -23.32
CA ASP A 3 33.51 6.17 -22.54
C ASP A 3 33.24 6.26 -21.00
N CYS A 4 32.87 7.42 -20.50
CA CYS A 4 32.63 7.64 -19.08
C CYS A 4 31.30 7.03 -18.61
N THR A 5 30.27 7.02 -19.44
CA THR A 5 28.95 6.43 -19.14
C THR A 5 28.96 4.90 -19.12
N ARG A 6 29.75 4.25 -19.99
CA ARG A 6 29.91 2.78 -19.98
C ARG A 6 30.62 2.28 -18.72
N GLY A 7 31.56 3.05 -18.17
CA GLY A 7 32.26 2.71 -16.92
C GLY A 7 31.34 2.74 -15.69
N LEU A 8 30.47 3.74 -15.60
CA LEU A 8 29.52 3.90 -14.48
C LEU A 8 28.42 2.83 -14.49
N VAL A 9 27.89 2.49 -15.66
CA VAL A 9 26.88 1.42 -15.81
C VAL A 9 27.46 0.05 -15.39
N ARG A 10 28.70 -0.24 -15.80
CA ARG A 10 29.38 -1.49 -15.43
C ARG A 10 29.65 -1.61 -13.93
N LEU A 11 30.03 -0.52 -13.28
CA LEU A 11 30.22 -0.46 -11.81
C LEU A 11 28.92 -0.68 -11.04
N SER A 12 27.80 -0.16 -11.53
CA SER A 12 26.49 -0.36 -10.89
C SER A 12 26.02 -1.81 -11.04
N GLU A 13 26.26 -2.44 -12.20
CA GLU A 13 25.92 -3.84 -12.44
C GLU A 13 26.72 -4.78 -11.55
N GLU A 14 28.02 -4.58 -11.43
CA GLU A 14 28.88 -5.38 -10.53
C GLU A 14 28.43 -5.29 -9.07
N ARG A 15 27.99 -4.12 -8.61
CA ARG A 15 27.46 -3.92 -7.25
C ARG A 15 26.13 -4.65 -7.07
N LYS A 16 25.21 -4.55 -8.04
CA LYS A 16 23.94 -5.28 -8.04
C LYS A 16 24.16 -6.80 -7.98
N VAL A 17 25.09 -7.33 -8.79
CA VAL A 17 25.45 -8.75 -8.77
C VAL A 17 26.05 -9.18 -7.43
N LYS A 18 26.92 -8.36 -6.84
CA LYS A 18 27.52 -8.64 -5.52
C LYS A 18 26.46 -8.71 -4.42
N LEU A 19 25.48 -7.82 -4.45
CA LEU A 19 24.36 -7.82 -3.50
C LEU A 19 23.49 -9.06 -3.72
N LEU A 20 23.10 -9.37 -4.96
CA LEU A 20 22.34 -10.57 -5.28
C LEU A 20 23.06 -11.85 -4.84
N LYS A 21 24.38 -11.90 -4.99
CA LYS A 21 25.20 -13.03 -4.48
C LYS A 21 25.15 -13.14 -2.96
N ARG A 22 25.09 -12.02 -2.24
CA ARG A 22 24.96 -12.01 -0.78
C ARG A 22 23.62 -12.55 -0.33
N VAL A 23 22.55 -12.18 -1.04
CA VAL A 23 21.15 -12.55 -0.70
C VAL A 23 20.81 -13.98 -1.15
N LEU A 24 21.25 -14.40 -2.36
CA LEU A 24 20.84 -15.65 -3.00
C LEU A 24 21.93 -16.74 -3.03
N GLY A 25 23.15 -16.38 -2.62
CA GLY A 25 24.29 -17.29 -2.69
C GLY A 25 24.99 -17.32 -4.06
N GLY A 26 25.70 -18.44 -4.34
CA GLY A 26 26.48 -18.58 -5.57
C GLY A 26 25.63 -18.67 -6.83
N PHE A 27 26.15 -18.15 -7.96
CA PHE A 27 25.47 -18.13 -9.25
C PHE A 27 26.35 -18.63 -10.39
N PHE A 28 25.72 -18.96 -11.52
CA PHE A 28 26.38 -19.10 -12.82
C PHE A 28 26.00 -17.96 -13.72
N ASN A 29 26.97 -17.43 -14.47
CA ASN A 29 26.73 -16.44 -15.52
C ASN A 29 26.55 -17.15 -16.87
N LYS A 30 25.47 -16.83 -17.59
CA LYS A 30 25.23 -17.33 -18.94
C LYS A 30 24.80 -16.15 -19.84
N GLY A 31 25.80 -15.45 -20.36
CA GLY A 31 25.58 -14.23 -21.15
C GLY A 31 25.01 -13.10 -20.29
N SER A 32 23.81 -12.60 -20.61
CA SER A 32 23.11 -11.55 -19.85
C SER A 32 22.29 -12.10 -18.66
N GLU A 33 22.30 -13.43 -18.44
CA GLU A 33 21.50 -14.07 -17.41
C GLU A 33 22.37 -14.57 -16.25
N TYR A 34 21.99 -14.22 -15.04
CA TYR A 34 22.60 -14.71 -13.80
C TYR A 34 21.69 -15.80 -13.19
N LEU A 35 22.18 -17.03 -13.08
CA LEU A 35 21.41 -18.20 -12.63
C LEU A 35 21.71 -18.49 -11.16
N PHE A 36 20.70 -18.29 -10.31
CA PHE A 36 20.74 -18.55 -8.87
C PHE A 36 19.89 -19.76 -8.46
N GLN A 37 20.07 -20.25 -7.25
CA GLN A 37 19.12 -21.11 -6.59
C GLN A 37 17.89 -20.30 -6.20
N CYS A 38 16.68 -20.82 -6.43
CA CYS A 38 15.46 -20.10 -6.12
C CYS A 38 15.14 -20.19 -4.63
N PRO A 39 15.10 -19.08 -3.89
CA PRO A 39 14.82 -19.12 -2.46
C PRO A 39 13.36 -19.43 -2.15
N LYS A 40 12.45 -19.33 -3.15
CA LYS A 40 11.03 -19.60 -2.96
C LYS A 40 10.69 -21.10 -3.02
N CYS A 41 11.30 -21.87 -3.92
CA CYS A 41 11.04 -23.30 -4.04
C CYS A 41 12.21 -24.17 -3.61
N ASP A 42 13.34 -23.57 -3.25
CA ASP A 42 14.57 -24.22 -2.77
C ASP A 42 15.03 -25.42 -3.63
N HIS A 43 14.79 -25.36 -4.94
CA HIS A 43 15.17 -26.42 -5.87
C HIS A 43 16.69 -26.54 -5.94
N HIS A 44 17.23 -27.76 -5.83
CA HIS A 44 18.67 -28.07 -5.76
C HIS A 44 19.52 -27.52 -6.95
N LYS A 45 18.91 -27.26 -8.11
CA LYS A 45 19.58 -26.66 -9.28
C LYS A 45 19.31 -25.16 -9.36
N ARG A 46 20.28 -24.39 -9.87
CA ARG A 46 20.14 -22.95 -10.12
C ARG A 46 19.21 -22.70 -11.30
N LYS A 47 17.94 -22.48 -11.03
CA LYS A 47 16.86 -22.29 -12.01
C LYS A 47 16.19 -20.94 -11.93
N LEU A 48 16.61 -20.07 -11.00
CA LEU A 48 16.20 -18.67 -10.95
C LEU A 48 17.13 -17.86 -11.87
N SER A 49 16.63 -17.47 -13.01
CA SER A 49 17.31 -16.60 -13.97
C SER A 49 17.01 -15.14 -13.64
N ILE A 50 18.03 -14.31 -13.56
CA ILE A 50 17.95 -12.86 -13.33
C ILE A 50 18.68 -12.15 -14.46
N ASN A 51 17.98 -11.19 -15.10
CA ASN A 51 18.52 -10.34 -16.15
C ASN A 51 18.52 -8.89 -15.66
N LEU A 52 19.71 -8.32 -15.45
CA LEU A 52 19.86 -6.96 -14.91
C LEU A 52 19.50 -5.88 -15.92
N ASP A 53 19.72 -6.12 -17.23
CA ASP A 53 19.39 -5.16 -18.28
C ASP A 53 17.88 -4.98 -18.46
N LYS A 54 17.14 -6.12 -18.33
CA LYS A 54 15.68 -6.16 -18.44
C LYS A 54 14.99 -5.92 -17.10
N GLU A 55 15.75 -5.81 -16.01
CA GLU A 55 15.27 -5.77 -14.62
C GLU A 55 14.25 -6.87 -14.28
N ALA A 56 14.45 -8.07 -14.85
CA ALA A 56 13.50 -9.16 -14.78
C ALA A 56 14.13 -10.43 -14.20
N PHE A 57 13.29 -11.25 -13.58
CA PHE A 57 13.70 -12.58 -13.10
C PHE A 57 12.60 -13.61 -13.36
N LYS A 58 13.02 -14.89 -13.50
CA LYS A 58 12.12 -16.04 -13.61
C LYS A 58 12.76 -17.30 -13.04
N CYS A 59 12.02 -17.99 -12.17
CA CYS A 59 12.34 -19.36 -11.79
C CYS A 59 11.66 -20.34 -12.76
N TRP A 60 12.45 -21.20 -13.41
CA TRP A 60 11.99 -22.21 -14.38
C TRP A 60 11.44 -23.48 -13.72
N VAL A 61 11.25 -23.50 -12.40
CA VAL A 61 10.68 -24.62 -11.64
C VAL A 61 9.35 -24.28 -11.02
N CYS A 62 9.25 -23.13 -10.32
CA CYS A 62 8.03 -22.72 -9.64
C CYS A 62 7.33 -21.53 -10.32
N ASP A 63 7.80 -21.11 -11.51
CA ASP A 63 7.29 -19.99 -12.30
C ASP A 63 7.27 -18.64 -11.57
N TRP A 64 7.89 -18.54 -10.38
CA TRP A 64 8.06 -17.27 -9.71
C TRP A 64 8.86 -16.31 -10.59
N SER A 65 8.27 -15.19 -10.93
CA SER A 65 8.84 -14.24 -11.88
C SER A 65 8.42 -12.81 -11.53
N GLY A 66 9.10 -11.83 -12.10
CA GLY A 66 8.76 -10.41 -11.98
C GLY A 66 9.65 -9.55 -12.87
N ARG A 67 9.19 -8.31 -13.07
CA ARG A 67 9.90 -7.26 -13.83
C ARG A 67 10.60 -6.24 -12.92
N ASN A 68 10.77 -6.57 -11.65
CA ASN A 68 11.52 -5.76 -10.70
C ASN A 68 12.35 -6.69 -9.81
N ILE A 69 13.67 -6.60 -9.93
CA ILE A 69 14.61 -7.43 -9.16
C ILE A 69 14.58 -7.06 -7.68
N TYR A 70 14.20 -5.82 -7.33
CA TYR A 70 14.06 -5.39 -5.95
C TYR A 70 13.10 -6.28 -5.15
N ARG A 71 12.10 -6.90 -5.80
CA ARG A 71 11.21 -7.89 -5.17
C ARG A 71 11.97 -9.04 -4.50
N ILE A 72 13.08 -9.49 -5.11
CA ILE A 72 13.95 -10.52 -4.52
C ILE A 72 14.62 -9.99 -3.25
N ILE A 73 15.19 -8.78 -3.34
CA ILE A 73 15.91 -8.15 -2.22
C ILE A 73 14.95 -7.84 -1.08
N ARG A 74 13.74 -7.34 -1.38
CA ARG A 74 12.71 -7.05 -0.38
C ARG A 74 12.29 -8.31 0.39
N GLN A 75 12.14 -9.44 -0.31
CA GLN A 75 11.62 -10.67 0.27
C GLN A 75 12.68 -11.50 1.01
N PHE A 76 13.93 -11.48 0.55
CA PHE A 76 14.98 -12.37 1.05
C PHE A 76 16.22 -11.64 1.57
N GLY A 77 16.35 -10.34 1.33
CA GLY A 77 17.46 -9.52 1.82
C GLY A 77 17.22 -8.94 3.21
N THR A 78 18.30 -8.52 3.85
CA THR A 78 18.27 -7.77 5.11
C THR A 78 17.83 -6.32 4.90
N THR A 79 17.59 -5.59 5.99
CA THR A 79 17.32 -4.14 5.93
C THR A 79 18.44 -3.37 5.22
N ASP A 80 19.70 -3.72 5.50
CA ASP A 80 20.85 -3.10 4.86
C ASP A 80 20.92 -3.38 3.35
N ASP A 81 20.54 -4.61 2.92
CA ASP A 81 20.45 -4.97 1.52
C ASP A 81 19.40 -4.15 0.76
N LYS A 82 18.26 -3.91 1.40
CA LYS A 82 17.19 -3.06 0.88
C LYS A 82 17.67 -1.63 0.68
N TYR A 83 18.35 -1.04 1.66
CA TYR A 83 18.92 0.31 1.56
C TYR A 83 20.01 0.39 0.49
N GLU A 84 20.93 -0.60 0.44
CA GLU A 84 21.98 -0.64 -0.55
C GLU A 84 21.41 -0.73 -1.98
N TRP A 85 20.40 -1.60 -2.23
CA TRP A 85 19.75 -1.71 -3.54
C TRP A 85 19.12 -0.40 -3.99
N LYS A 86 18.39 0.27 -3.09
CA LYS A 86 17.76 1.57 -3.37
C LYS A 86 18.79 2.64 -3.74
N SER A 87 19.97 2.62 -3.10
CA SER A 87 21.03 3.57 -3.39
C SER A 87 21.57 3.46 -4.83
N PHE A 88 21.51 2.28 -5.46
CA PHE A 88 21.92 2.11 -6.86
C PHE A 88 20.99 2.82 -7.86
N ASN A 89 19.74 3.05 -7.50
CA ASN A 89 18.73 3.69 -8.34
C ASN A 89 18.63 5.20 -8.09
N GLN A 90 19.20 5.72 -7.00
CA GLN A 90 19.13 7.15 -6.65
C GLN A 90 19.86 8.05 -7.65
N GLN A 91 20.85 7.56 -8.38
CA GLN A 91 21.52 8.34 -9.44
C GLN A 91 20.61 8.66 -10.63
N ILE A 92 19.62 7.79 -10.91
CA ILE A 92 18.63 8.02 -12.00
C ILE A 92 17.54 9.01 -11.54
N GLU A 93 17.31 9.14 -10.23
CA GLU A 93 16.33 10.09 -9.69
C GLU A 93 16.83 11.54 -9.69
N ILE A 94 18.16 11.78 -9.75
CA ILE A 94 18.71 13.14 -9.79
C ILE A 94 18.30 13.84 -11.11
N GLU A 95 18.27 13.16 -12.23
CA GLU A 95 17.79 13.72 -13.50
C GLU A 95 16.27 13.96 -13.48
N LYS A 96 15.49 13.02 -12.96
CA LYS A 96 14.05 13.20 -12.76
C LYS A 96 13.73 14.22 -11.66
N PHE A 97 14.63 14.41 -10.69
CA PHE A 97 14.50 15.41 -9.64
C PHE A 97 14.80 16.81 -10.19
N ALA A 98 15.73 16.96 -11.12
CA ALA A 98 15.97 18.19 -11.84
C ALA A 98 14.76 18.61 -12.69
N ASP A 99 14.12 17.68 -13.41
CA ASP A 99 12.88 17.95 -14.15
C ASP A 99 11.71 18.32 -13.21
N LYS A 100 11.65 17.72 -12.01
CA LYS A 100 10.66 18.05 -10.99
C LYS A 100 10.90 19.41 -10.31
N LEU A 101 12.17 19.84 -10.21
CA LEU A 101 12.55 21.14 -9.62
C LEU A 101 12.46 22.28 -10.63
N PHE A 102 12.74 22.04 -11.91
CA PHE A 102 12.85 23.06 -12.95
C PHE A 102 11.76 22.95 -14.03
N GLY A 103 10.97 21.87 -14.03
CA GLY A 103 9.77 21.74 -14.86
C GLY A 103 8.67 22.71 -14.41
N PRO A 104 7.73 23.09 -15.30
CA PRO A 104 6.63 23.98 -14.94
C PRO A 104 5.81 23.31 -13.81
N LYS A 105 5.83 23.92 -12.64
CA LYS A 105 4.97 23.52 -11.51
C LYS A 105 3.52 23.79 -11.91
N GLU A 106 2.76 22.75 -12.24
CA GLU A 106 1.32 22.81 -12.11
C GLU A 106 1.00 22.96 -10.61
N ASN A 107 0.85 24.21 -10.20
CA ASN A 107 0.32 24.56 -8.90
C ASN A 107 -1.18 24.20 -8.88
N GLU A 108 -1.52 22.93 -8.69
CA GLU A 108 -2.78 22.60 -8.06
C GLU A 108 -2.68 23.12 -6.61
N ARG A 109 -3.23 24.32 -6.39
CA ARG A 109 -3.51 24.80 -5.04
C ARG A 109 -4.50 23.81 -4.43
N GLN A 110 -3.99 22.82 -3.71
CA GLN A 110 -4.83 22.02 -2.83
C GLN A 110 -5.44 23.02 -1.84
N ALA A 111 -6.77 23.07 -1.79
CA ALA A 111 -7.45 23.89 -0.81
C ALA A 111 -6.91 23.53 0.58
N GLU A 112 -6.41 24.50 1.32
CA GLU A 112 -5.94 24.28 2.68
C GLU A 112 -7.06 23.64 3.49
N ILE A 113 -6.83 22.43 3.94
CA ILE A 113 -7.76 21.68 4.77
C ILE A 113 -7.29 21.76 6.22
N SER A 114 -8.21 22.07 7.12
CA SER A 114 -7.97 22.06 8.56
C SER A 114 -9.05 21.26 9.26
N LEU A 115 -8.74 20.75 10.44
CA LEU A 115 -9.76 20.14 11.29
C LEU A 115 -10.81 21.19 11.68
N PRO A 116 -12.08 20.76 11.84
CA PRO A 116 -13.13 21.68 12.29
C PRO A 116 -12.77 22.34 13.61
N ASN A 117 -13.09 23.65 13.78
CA ASN A 117 -12.81 24.37 15.02
C ASN A 117 -13.40 23.73 16.28
N ALA A 118 -14.50 22.97 16.13
CA ALA A 118 -15.14 22.23 17.22
C ALA A 118 -14.56 20.82 17.44
N PHE A 119 -13.44 20.48 16.79
CA PHE A 119 -12.82 19.16 16.93
C PHE A 119 -12.23 18.98 18.33
N ILE A 120 -12.56 17.87 18.98
CA ILE A 120 -12.02 17.45 20.27
C ILE A 120 -11.38 16.08 20.08
N SER A 121 -10.08 15.98 20.35
CA SER A 121 -9.40 14.69 20.31
C SER A 121 -9.84 13.78 21.45
N LEU A 122 -10.23 12.55 21.14
CA LEU A 122 -10.58 11.53 22.13
C LEU A 122 -9.34 10.92 22.82
N ALA A 123 -8.14 11.30 22.41
CA ALA A 123 -6.89 10.93 23.09
C ALA A 123 -6.56 11.85 24.29
N ASN A 124 -7.30 12.96 24.46
CA ASN A 124 -7.07 13.89 25.58
C ASN A 124 -7.35 13.21 26.94
N LYS A 125 -6.59 13.62 27.97
CA LYS A 125 -6.76 13.10 29.33
C LYS A 125 -8.09 13.53 29.95
N ASN A 126 -8.47 14.81 29.77
CA ASN A 126 -9.69 15.40 30.32
C ASN A 126 -10.71 15.57 29.20
N LEU A 127 -11.67 14.66 29.13
CA LEU A 127 -12.71 14.69 28.12
C LEU A 127 -13.99 15.29 28.69
N PRO A 128 -14.71 16.15 27.93
CA PRO A 128 -16.01 16.64 28.34
C PRO A 128 -17.05 15.48 28.35
N THR A 129 -18.13 15.65 29.10
CA THR A 129 -19.19 14.63 29.24
C THR A 129 -19.81 14.22 27.90
N THR A 130 -19.84 15.11 26.92
CA THR A 130 -20.30 14.82 25.54
C THR A 130 -19.51 13.74 24.81
N SER A 131 -18.29 13.43 25.27
CA SER A 131 -17.42 12.40 24.68
C SER A 131 -17.92 10.97 24.89
N ILE A 132 -18.85 10.77 25.83
CA ILE A 132 -19.42 9.44 26.12
C ILE A 132 -20.10 8.83 24.88
N TYR A 133 -20.78 9.63 24.06
CA TYR A 133 -21.49 9.17 22.87
C TYR A 133 -20.55 8.63 21.79
N PRO A 134 -19.55 9.40 21.30
CA PRO A 134 -18.60 8.88 20.31
C PRO A 134 -17.76 7.73 20.87
N LEU A 135 -17.40 7.70 22.17
CA LEU A 135 -16.68 6.59 22.77
C LEU A 135 -17.51 5.30 22.76
N ASN A 136 -18.80 5.38 23.12
CA ASN A 136 -19.70 4.22 23.06
C ASN A 136 -19.87 3.72 21.62
N TYR A 137 -19.99 4.63 20.65
CA TYR A 137 -20.03 4.28 19.24
C TYR A 137 -18.74 3.55 18.78
N LEU A 138 -17.56 4.08 19.11
CA LEU A 138 -16.28 3.44 18.79
C LEU A 138 -16.13 2.08 19.45
N LYS A 139 -16.55 1.96 20.74
CA LYS A 139 -16.58 0.71 21.48
C LYS A 139 -17.50 -0.33 20.81
N SER A 140 -18.68 0.07 20.33
CA SER A 140 -19.59 -0.85 19.61
C SER A 140 -18.96 -1.37 18.30
N ARG A 141 -18.05 -0.58 17.69
CA ARG A 141 -17.23 -0.99 16.55
C ARG A 141 -15.92 -1.67 16.95
N ARG A 142 -15.75 -2.01 18.23
CA ARG A 142 -14.53 -2.66 18.76
C ARG A 142 -13.24 -1.85 18.48
N ILE A 143 -13.34 -0.51 18.48
CA ILE A 143 -12.21 0.41 18.37
C ILE A 143 -11.82 0.83 19.79
N GLY A 144 -10.60 0.49 20.18
CA GLY A 144 -10.09 0.71 21.51
C GLY A 144 -9.21 1.96 21.64
N LYS A 145 -8.71 2.19 22.86
CA LYS A 145 -7.87 3.36 23.17
C LYS A 145 -6.60 3.42 22.30
N LYS A 146 -5.97 2.28 22.00
CA LYS A 146 -4.78 2.21 21.14
C LYS A 146 -5.09 2.73 19.73
N ASP A 147 -6.23 2.32 19.17
CA ASP A 147 -6.66 2.75 17.83
C ASP A 147 -7.00 4.24 17.84
N ILE A 148 -7.70 4.74 18.87
CA ILE A 148 -8.03 6.16 19.03
C ILE A 148 -6.76 7.02 19.01
N ILE A 149 -5.73 6.62 19.74
CA ILE A 149 -4.45 7.35 19.82
C ILE A 149 -3.72 7.26 18.47
N LYS A 150 -3.58 6.06 17.90
CA LYS A 150 -2.87 5.82 16.63
C LYS A 150 -3.49 6.61 15.49
N TRP A 151 -4.81 6.53 15.34
CA TRP A 151 -5.56 7.19 14.27
C TRP A 151 -5.96 8.63 14.60
N LYS A 152 -5.52 9.17 15.74
CA LYS A 152 -5.81 10.54 16.22
C LYS A 152 -7.31 10.86 16.19
N ILE A 153 -8.15 9.85 16.51
CA ILE A 153 -9.60 9.94 16.41
C ILE A 153 -10.12 10.99 17.40
N GLY A 154 -11.02 11.84 16.90
CA GLY A 154 -11.74 12.81 17.69
C GLY A 154 -13.21 12.88 17.30
N TYR A 155 -13.88 13.92 17.74
CA TYR A 155 -15.27 14.17 17.41
C TYR A 155 -15.59 15.67 17.44
N CYS A 156 -16.72 16.03 16.86
CA CYS A 156 -17.29 17.38 16.98
C CYS A 156 -18.61 17.29 17.74
N PRO A 157 -18.76 17.99 18.89
CA PRO A 157 -20.04 18.06 19.61
C PRO A 157 -21.05 18.98 18.95
N LYS A 158 -20.60 19.96 18.11
CA LYS A 158 -21.44 20.98 17.49
C LYS A 158 -20.90 21.45 16.13
N GLY A 159 -21.64 22.32 15.45
CA GLY A 159 -21.27 22.88 14.14
C GLY A 159 -21.58 21.97 12.97
N LYS A 160 -21.02 22.26 11.79
CA LYS A 160 -21.22 21.50 10.52
C LYS A 160 -21.04 20.00 10.71
N TYR A 161 -20.08 19.60 11.51
CA TYR A 161 -19.73 18.19 11.78
C TYR A 161 -20.22 17.72 13.16
N GLY A 162 -21.17 18.42 13.78
CA GLY A 162 -21.75 18.02 15.06
C GLY A 162 -22.34 16.60 15.04
N GLY A 163 -22.20 15.85 16.15
CA GLY A 163 -22.67 14.47 16.25
C GLY A 163 -21.83 13.45 15.43
N ARG A 164 -20.56 13.76 15.13
CA ARG A 164 -19.70 12.92 14.29
C ARG A 164 -18.36 12.62 14.92
N VAL A 165 -17.94 11.37 14.80
CA VAL A 165 -16.54 10.98 14.94
C VAL A 165 -15.77 11.50 13.72
N ILE A 166 -14.56 11.98 13.97
CA ILE A 166 -13.64 12.47 12.94
C ILE A 166 -12.34 11.68 13.00
N ILE A 167 -11.92 11.17 11.87
CA ILE A 167 -10.67 10.43 11.71
C ILE A 167 -9.82 11.22 10.70
N PRO A 168 -8.80 11.96 11.18
CA PRO A 168 -7.93 12.75 10.32
C PRO A 168 -6.98 11.87 9.53
N SER A 169 -6.50 12.40 8.41
CA SER A 169 -5.44 11.87 7.58
C SER A 169 -4.36 12.92 7.38
N PHE A 170 -3.12 12.45 7.31
CA PHE A 170 -1.94 13.29 7.17
C PHE A 170 -1.15 12.88 5.93
N ASP A 171 -0.53 13.84 5.27
CA ASP A 171 0.39 13.62 4.16
C ASP A 171 1.80 13.23 4.66
N ASP A 172 2.74 13.10 3.74
CA ASP A 172 4.15 12.75 4.00
C ASP A 172 4.90 13.80 4.84
N LYS A 173 4.41 15.03 4.88
CA LYS A 173 4.94 16.12 5.71
C LYS A 173 4.30 16.19 7.10
N GLY A 174 3.27 15.39 7.36
CA GLY A 174 2.49 15.40 8.58
C GLY A 174 1.41 16.48 8.61
N GLU A 175 1.09 17.12 7.48
CA GLU A 175 0.02 18.08 7.35
C GLU A 175 -1.30 17.37 7.06
N ILE A 176 -2.42 17.96 7.51
CA ILE A 176 -3.74 17.37 7.27
C ILE A 176 -4.08 17.47 5.79
N ASN A 177 -4.29 16.31 5.14
CA ASN A 177 -4.69 16.22 3.74
C ASN A 177 -6.15 15.81 3.55
N PHE A 178 -6.77 15.19 4.57
CA PHE A 178 -8.16 14.77 4.56
C PHE A 178 -8.66 14.47 5.98
N PHE A 179 -9.96 14.29 6.14
CA PHE A 179 -10.54 13.62 7.30
C PHE A 179 -11.85 12.92 6.91
N VAL A 180 -12.10 11.78 7.52
CA VAL A 180 -13.37 11.07 7.39
C VAL A 180 -14.25 11.41 8.58
N THR A 181 -15.54 11.66 8.33
CA THR A 181 -16.52 11.86 9.39
C THR A 181 -17.56 10.77 9.39
N ARG A 182 -17.93 10.26 10.57
CA ARG A 182 -18.98 9.28 10.73
C ARG A 182 -19.95 9.69 11.83
N SER A 183 -21.24 9.76 11.51
CA SER A 183 -22.26 10.02 12.53
C SER A 183 -22.26 8.90 13.57
N TYR A 184 -22.29 9.24 14.86
CA TYR A 184 -22.46 8.31 15.98
C TYR A 184 -23.89 8.32 16.53
N ASP A 185 -24.74 9.18 16.01
CA ASP A 185 -26.16 9.16 16.22
C ASP A 185 -26.90 8.60 14.99
N ARG A 186 -28.23 8.49 15.07
CA ARG A 186 -29.05 7.93 13.97
C ARG A 186 -29.29 8.89 12.81
N ASN A 187 -28.34 9.79 12.51
CA ASN A 187 -28.47 10.71 11.40
C ASN A 187 -28.49 9.94 10.07
N TRP A 188 -29.41 10.26 9.17
CA TRP A 188 -29.56 9.66 7.86
C TRP A 188 -28.29 9.78 6.99
N LYS A 189 -27.53 10.88 7.14
CA LYS A 189 -26.27 11.09 6.43
C LYS A 189 -25.11 10.46 7.21
N LYS A 190 -24.85 9.19 6.97
CA LYS A 190 -23.80 8.41 7.66
C LYS A 190 -22.42 9.08 7.57
N TYR A 191 -22.03 9.59 6.38
CA TYR A 191 -20.77 10.26 6.12
C TYR A 191 -20.99 11.69 5.62
N MET A 192 -20.14 12.61 6.03
CA MET A 192 -20.10 13.99 5.54
C MET A 192 -18.65 14.46 5.55
N ASN A 193 -17.90 14.03 4.54
CA ASN A 193 -16.47 14.32 4.41
C ASN A 193 -16.26 15.73 3.83
N PRO A 194 -15.04 16.32 3.96
CA PRO A 194 -14.70 17.58 3.32
C PRO A 194 -14.77 17.45 1.80
N GLU A 195 -15.10 18.56 1.14
CA GLU A 195 -15.24 18.66 -0.32
C GLU A 195 -13.88 19.00 -0.95
N VAL A 196 -12.91 18.09 -0.79
CA VAL A 196 -11.57 18.20 -1.37
C VAL A 196 -11.23 16.92 -2.13
N SER A 197 -10.15 16.94 -2.89
CA SER A 197 -9.70 15.77 -3.65
C SER A 197 -9.50 14.57 -2.72
N LYS A 198 -9.93 13.40 -3.17
CA LYS A 198 -9.66 12.11 -2.51
C LYS A 198 -8.45 11.40 -3.10
N ASP A 199 -7.76 12.01 -4.07
CA ASP A 199 -6.50 11.48 -4.58
C ASP A 199 -5.37 11.78 -3.61
N ILE A 200 -5.41 11.08 -2.50
CA ILE A 200 -4.47 11.14 -1.38
C ILE A 200 -4.06 9.73 -0.98
N ILE A 201 -2.96 9.64 -0.25
CA ILE A 201 -2.60 8.45 0.52
C ILE A 201 -3.04 8.70 1.96
N PHE A 202 -4.05 7.96 2.41
CA PHE A 202 -4.62 8.17 3.74
C PHE A 202 -3.60 7.77 4.83
N ASN A 203 -3.27 8.70 5.71
CA ASN A 203 -2.24 8.52 6.76
C ASN A 203 -0.88 8.06 6.21
N HIS A 204 -0.42 8.71 5.15
CA HIS A 204 0.84 8.43 4.47
C HIS A 204 2.03 8.17 5.41
N PRO A 205 2.25 8.95 6.53
CA PRO A 205 3.38 8.72 7.43
C PRO A 205 3.39 7.35 8.12
N TYR A 206 2.27 6.63 8.12
CA TYR A 206 2.14 5.29 8.72
C TYR A 206 2.21 4.16 7.71
N ILE A 207 2.41 4.48 6.42
CA ILE A 207 2.46 3.50 5.34
C ILE A 207 3.91 3.20 4.98
N ASP A 208 4.25 1.93 5.08
CA ASP A 208 5.52 1.39 4.62
C ASP A 208 5.31 0.68 3.28
N PHE A 209 5.80 1.29 2.21
CA PHE A 209 5.69 0.73 0.86
C PHE A 209 6.68 -0.42 0.59
N ASP A 210 7.61 -0.68 1.50
CA ASP A 210 8.51 -1.84 1.43
C ASP A 210 7.85 -3.12 1.99
N GLU A 211 6.72 -2.97 2.71
CA GLU A 211 5.96 -4.07 3.28
C GLU A 211 4.62 -4.29 2.55
N ASP A 212 3.98 -5.44 2.76
CA ASP A 212 2.67 -5.75 2.18
C ASP A 212 1.62 -4.70 2.52
N LEU A 213 0.97 -4.12 1.52
CA LEU A 213 -0.05 -3.10 1.69
C LEU A 213 -1.46 -3.68 1.55
N VAL A 214 -2.31 -3.47 2.55
CA VAL A 214 -3.71 -3.88 2.51
C VAL A 214 -4.58 -2.73 2.01
N LEU A 215 -5.34 -2.95 0.93
CA LEU A 215 -6.33 -2.00 0.43
C LEU A 215 -7.73 -2.44 0.86
N VAL A 216 -8.45 -1.52 1.49
CA VAL A 216 -9.81 -1.71 2.00
C VAL A 216 -10.74 -0.60 1.51
N GLU A 217 -12.06 -0.74 1.70
CA GLU A 217 -13.01 0.28 1.23
C GLU A 217 -13.01 1.53 2.10
N GLY A 218 -13.11 1.36 3.40
CA GLY A 218 -13.34 2.43 4.35
C GLY A 218 -12.28 2.54 5.44
N VAL A 219 -12.30 3.68 6.14
CA VAL A 219 -11.33 3.95 7.22
C VAL A 219 -11.51 3.02 8.42
N PHE A 220 -12.74 2.58 8.71
CA PHE A 220 -12.99 1.64 9.80
C PHE A 220 -12.44 0.25 9.48
N ASP A 221 -12.46 -0.14 8.20
CA ASP A 221 -11.85 -1.37 7.72
C ASP A 221 -10.33 -1.31 7.83
N ALA A 222 -9.73 -0.15 7.48
CA ALA A 222 -8.29 0.07 7.64
C ALA A 222 -7.85 -0.03 9.11
N ILE A 223 -8.62 0.55 10.06
CA ILE A 223 -8.36 0.41 11.49
C ILE A 223 -8.37 -1.06 11.92
N LYS A 224 -9.25 -1.89 11.35
CA LYS A 224 -9.36 -3.32 11.64
C LYS A 224 -8.29 -4.16 10.96
N ALA A 225 -8.01 -3.88 9.71
CA ALA A 225 -6.93 -4.53 8.97
C ALA A 225 -5.58 -4.34 9.66
N GLY A 226 -5.41 -3.24 10.37
CA GLY A 226 -4.25 -3.00 11.22
C GLY A 226 -3.18 -2.15 10.54
N ASP A 227 -1.92 -2.51 10.81
CA ASP A 227 -0.79 -1.76 10.28
C ASP A 227 -0.66 -1.97 8.77
N ASN A 228 -0.12 -0.97 8.10
CA ASN A 228 0.08 -0.95 6.66
C ASN A 228 -1.21 -1.19 5.85
N SER A 229 -2.28 -0.48 6.18
CA SER A 229 -3.55 -0.56 5.46
C SER A 229 -4.05 0.82 5.03
N VAL A 230 -4.57 0.91 3.81
CA VAL A 230 -5.05 2.17 3.19
C VAL A 230 -6.50 2.01 2.75
N PRO A 231 -7.41 2.92 3.20
CA PRO A 231 -8.77 2.95 2.71
C PRO A 231 -8.86 3.67 1.37
N LEU A 232 -9.65 3.13 0.44
CA LEU A 232 -9.92 3.74 -0.86
C LEU A 232 -10.94 4.90 -0.80
N LEU A 233 -11.61 5.10 0.35
CA LEU A 233 -12.57 6.21 0.60
C LEU A 233 -13.71 6.30 -0.41
N GLY A 234 -14.14 5.18 -0.98
CA GLY A 234 -15.15 5.13 -2.04
C GLY A 234 -14.67 5.65 -3.39
N SER A 235 -13.37 6.00 -3.54
CA SER A 235 -12.77 6.37 -4.82
C SER A 235 -12.37 5.14 -5.63
N THR A 236 -12.19 5.34 -6.93
CA THR A 236 -11.61 4.34 -7.82
C THR A 236 -10.12 4.65 -7.98
N LEU A 237 -9.27 3.69 -7.65
CA LEU A 237 -7.84 3.78 -7.93
C LEU A 237 -7.60 3.68 -9.44
N THR A 238 -6.79 4.55 -9.98
CA THR A 238 -6.41 4.61 -11.41
C THR A 238 -4.89 4.72 -11.54
N GLU A 239 -4.39 4.59 -12.77
CA GLU A 239 -2.96 4.74 -13.09
C GLU A 239 -2.39 6.13 -12.70
N HIS A 240 -3.25 7.15 -12.62
CA HIS A 240 -2.86 8.51 -12.26
C HIS A 240 -2.96 8.82 -10.77
N SER A 241 -3.49 7.89 -9.97
CA SER A 241 -3.65 8.10 -8.53
C SER A 241 -2.30 8.09 -7.81
N LYS A 242 -2.12 9.00 -6.85
CA LYS A 242 -0.90 9.09 -6.03
C LYS A 242 -0.54 7.76 -5.37
N LEU A 243 -1.53 7.09 -4.78
CA LEU A 243 -1.34 5.78 -4.16
C LEU A 243 -0.84 4.74 -5.16
N PHE A 244 -1.40 4.71 -6.38
CA PHE A 244 -0.96 3.79 -7.42
C PHE A 244 0.49 4.06 -7.83
N GLY A 245 0.88 5.33 -7.99
CA GLY A 245 2.25 5.73 -8.30
C GLY A 245 3.26 5.22 -7.26
N GLU A 246 2.97 5.37 -5.96
CA GLU A 246 3.84 4.86 -4.90
C GLU A 246 3.89 3.33 -4.86
N ILE A 247 2.78 2.62 -5.10
CA ILE A 247 2.74 1.15 -5.20
C ILE A 247 3.67 0.67 -6.31
N ILE A 248 3.57 1.26 -7.51
CA ILE A 248 4.41 0.88 -8.66
C ILE A 248 5.89 1.21 -8.42
N LYS A 249 6.16 2.41 -7.92
CA LYS A 249 7.52 2.88 -7.65
C LYS A 249 8.28 1.95 -6.70
N ASN A 250 7.60 1.44 -5.67
CA ASN A 250 8.20 0.59 -4.65
C ASN A 250 7.95 -0.91 -4.89
N ASP A 251 7.25 -1.30 -5.96
CA ASP A 251 6.84 -2.68 -6.25
C ASP A 251 6.17 -3.34 -5.02
N THR A 252 5.27 -2.59 -4.37
CA THR A 252 4.62 -2.99 -3.12
C THR A 252 3.62 -4.12 -3.37
N PRO A 253 3.69 -5.27 -2.67
CA PRO A 253 2.67 -6.30 -2.76
C PRO A 253 1.34 -5.80 -2.22
N ILE A 254 0.26 -6.13 -2.92
CA ILE A 254 -1.08 -5.67 -2.58
C ILE A 254 -1.95 -6.81 -2.10
N TYR A 255 -2.61 -6.59 -0.97
CA TYR A 255 -3.67 -7.42 -0.43
C TYR A 255 -5.00 -6.68 -0.54
N LEU A 256 -5.90 -7.18 -1.38
CA LEU A 256 -7.24 -6.59 -1.56
C LEU A 256 -8.22 -7.23 -0.57
N ALA A 257 -8.85 -6.41 0.27
CA ALA A 257 -9.88 -6.80 1.21
C ALA A 257 -11.07 -5.84 1.10
N LEU A 258 -11.77 -5.90 -0.04
CA LEU A 258 -12.94 -5.07 -0.32
C LEU A 258 -14.22 -5.78 0.10
N ASP A 259 -15.30 -5.00 0.25
CA ASP A 259 -16.60 -5.53 0.59
C ASP A 259 -17.09 -6.55 -0.45
N PRO A 260 -17.78 -7.63 -0.04
CA PRO A 260 -18.20 -8.68 -0.97
C PRO A 260 -19.11 -8.21 -2.10
N ASP A 261 -19.85 -7.12 -1.91
CA ASP A 261 -20.72 -6.52 -2.93
C ASP A 261 -19.95 -5.65 -3.94
N ALA A 262 -18.70 -5.30 -3.66
CA ALA A 262 -17.85 -4.49 -4.52
C ALA A 262 -17.14 -5.27 -5.65
N ILE A 263 -17.70 -6.38 -6.12
CA ILE A 263 -17.08 -7.32 -7.09
C ILE A 263 -16.54 -6.60 -8.33
N LYS A 264 -17.32 -5.68 -8.93
CA LYS A 264 -16.89 -4.94 -10.13
C LYS A 264 -15.65 -4.09 -9.87
N LYS A 265 -15.59 -3.46 -8.71
CA LYS A 265 -14.46 -2.63 -8.28
C LYS A 265 -13.22 -3.49 -8.01
N THR A 266 -13.39 -4.59 -7.29
CA THR A 266 -12.35 -5.58 -7.00
C THR A 266 -11.73 -6.10 -8.29
N ASN A 267 -12.54 -6.55 -9.25
CA ASN A 267 -12.05 -7.04 -10.54
C ASN A 267 -11.29 -5.97 -11.34
N LYS A 268 -11.75 -4.71 -11.29
CA LYS A 268 -11.07 -3.59 -11.95
C LYS A 268 -9.69 -3.34 -11.34
N LEU A 269 -9.58 -3.38 -10.00
CA LEU A 269 -8.30 -3.22 -9.30
C LEU A 269 -7.35 -4.39 -9.58
N ILE A 270 -7.84 -5.62 -9.53
CA ILE A 270 -7.03 -6.80 -9.88
C ILE A 270 -6.48 -6.65 -11.30
N SER A 271 -7.33 -6.33 -12.27
CA SER A 271 -6.88 -6.14 -13.66
C SER A 271 -5.85 -5.02 -13.79
N LEU A 272 -6.02 -3.93 -13.04
CA LEU A 272 -5.08 -2.82 -13.01
C LEU A 272 -3.71 -3.27 -12.46
N PHE A 273 -3.68 -3.92 -11.30
CA PHE A 273 -2.43 -4.36 -10.68
C PHE A 273 -1.70 -5.43 -11.49
N LEU A 274 -2.43 -6.41 -12.03
CA LEU A 274 -1.85 -7.46 -12.88
C LEU A 274 -1.28 -6.90 -14.19
N LYS A 275 -1.90 -5.85 -14.78
CA LYS A 275 -1.37 -5.16 -15.96
C LYS A 275 0.03 -4.59 -15.72
N TYR A 276 0.32 -4.17 -14.50
CA TYR A 276 1.61 -3.60 -14.10
C TYR A 276 2.51 -4.59 -13.34
N ASP A 277 2.18 -5.88 -13.39
CA ASP A 277 2.94 -6.97 -12.74
C ASP A 277 3.11 -6.80 -11.23
N VAL A 278 2.13 -6.13 -10.57
CA VAL A 278 2.11 -5.97 -9.12
C VAL A 278 1.67 -7.28 -8.47
N GLU A 279 2.45 -7.75 -7.49
CA GLU A 279 2.09 -8.91 -6.68
C GLU A 279 0.77 -8.64 -5.95
N THR A 280 -0.29 -9.39 -6.32
CA THR A 280 -1.65 -9.13 -5.87
C THR A 280 -2.23 -10.35 -5.17
N HIS A 281 -2.82 -10.13 -4.00
CA HIS A 281 -3.49 -11.14 -3.21
C HIS A 281 -4.92 -10.71 -2.91
N LEU A 282 -5.86 -11.65 -2.94
CA LEU A 282 -7.26 -11.43 -2.58
C LEU A 282 -7.56 -12.06 -1.23
N ILE A 283 -8.01 -11.24 -0.28
CA ILE A 283 -8.51 -11.68 1.02
C ILE A 283 -10.02 -11.91 0.91
N GLU A 284 -10.47 -13.11 1.24
CA GLU A 284 -11.91 -13.43 1.30
C GLU A 284 -12.54 -12.77 2.53
N VAL A 285 -13.48 -11.86 2.30
CA VAL A 285 -14.19 -11.12 3.36
C VAL A 285 -15.46 -11.84 3.81
N SER A 286 -16.14 -12.59 2.91
CA SER A 286 -17.34 -13.33 3.25
C SER A 286 -17.12 -14.31 4.42
N PRO A 287 -18.10 -14.52 5.29
CA PRO A 287 -19.49 -14.08 5.25
C PRO A 287 -19.74 -12.70 5.89
N PHE A 288 -18.71 -11.94 6.21
CA PHE A 288 -18.85 -10.58 6.76
C PHE A 288 -19.23 -9.60 5.66
N ASN A 289 -19.94 -8.53 6.02
CA ASN A 289 -20.28 -7.45 5.08
C ASN A 289 -19.08 -6.56 4.76
N ASP A 290 -18.22 -6.34 5.76
CA ASP A 290 -17.00 -5.54 5.63
C ASP A 290 -15.90 -6.06 6.59
N VAL A 291 -14.66 -5.60 6.41
CA VAL A 291 -13.52 -5.93 7.27
C VAL A 291 -13.74 -5.39 8.69
N GLY A 292 -14.46 -4.28 8.84
CA GLY A 292 -14.77 -3.65 10.13
C GLY A 292 -15.58 -4.53 11.07
N GLU A 293 -16.34 -5.52 10.56
CA GLU A 293 -17.09 -6.50 11.34
C GLU A 293 -16.21 -7.62 11.92
N MET A 294 -15.03 -7.86 11.34
CA MET A 294 -14.12 -8.94 11.75
C MET A 294 -13.43 -8.65 13.09
N LYS A 295 -12.99 -9.71 13.76
CA LYS A 295 -11.96 -9.60 14.79
C LYS A 295 -10.58 -9.45 14.11
N LYS A 296 -9.67 -8.72 14.76
CA LYS A 296 -8.32 -8.53 14.23
C LYS A 296 -7.57 -9.86 13.99
N THR A 297 -7.75 -10.83 14.88
CA THR A 297 -7.15 -12.19 14.76
C THR A 297 -7.67 -12.90 13.51
N GLU A 298 -8.99 -12.86 13.27
CA GLU A 298 -9.59 -13.47 12.09
C GLU A 298 -9.12 -12.82 10.80
N PHE A 299 -9.03 -11.49 10.75
CA PHE A 299 -8.49 -10.80 9.59
C PHE A 299 -7.06 -11.22 9.29
N LEU A 300 -6.21 -11.35 10.32
CA LEU A 300 -4.82 -11.78 10.15
C LEU A 300 -4.71 -13.23 9.64
N GLU A 301 -5.59 -14.13 10.07
CA GLU A 301 -5.65 -15.50 9.56
C GLU A 301 -6.06 -15.52 8.08
N ARG A 302 -7.07 -14.74 7.71
CA ARG A 302 -7.49 -14.60 6.31
C ARG A 302 -6.42 -13.95 5.43
N LYS A 303 -5.67 -12.97 5.95
CA LYS A 303 -4.52 -12.40 5.24
C LYS A 303 -3.46 -13.47 4.95
N LYS A 304 -3.18 -14.36 5.91
CA LYS A 304 -2.21 -15.46 5.70
C LYS A 304 -2.65 -16.47 4.64
N SER A 305 -3.95 -16.70 4.52
CA SER A 305 -4.55 -17.61 3.55
C SER A 305 -5.04 -16.91 2.28
N ALA A 306 -4.66 -15.64 2.06
CA ALA A 306 -5.08 -14.87 0.91
C ALA A 306 -4.68 -15.54 -0.41
N LEU A 307 -5.58 -15.50 -1.37
CA LEU A 307 -5.38 -16.09 -2.70
C LEU A 307 -4.40 -15.23 -3.50
N PHE A 308 -3.26 -15.78 -3.84
CA PHE A 308 -2.34 -15.17 -4.80
C PHE A 308 -2.96 -15.14 -6.19
N LEU A 309 -2.93 -14.00 -6.85
CA LEU A 309 -3.48 -13.80 -8.19
C LEU A 309 -2.35 -13.63 -9.21
N SER A 310 -2.35 -14.47 -10.21
CA SER A 310 -1.56 -14.30 -11.44
C SER A 310 -2.52 -14.03 -12.62
N SER A 311 -1.99 -13.54 -13.74
CA SER A 311 -2.79 -13.32 -14.95
C SER A 311 -3.50 -14.59 -15.39
N ASP A 312 -2.83 -15.75 -15.29
CA ASP A 312 -3.38 -17.04 -15.71
C ASP A 312 -4.51 -17.52 -14.79
N ASN A 313 -4.28 -17.55 -13.47
CA ASN A 313 -5.30 -18.04 -12.54
C ASN A 313 -6.49 -17.07 -12.40
N TYR A 314 -6.27 -15.77 -12.58
CA TYR A 314 -7.35 -14.79 -12.57
C TYR A 314 -8.31 -14.97 -13.75
N LEU A 315 -7.79 -15.21 -14.96
CA LEU A 315 -8.60 -15.48 -16.14
C LEU A 315 -9.42 -16.76 -15.98
N VAL A 316 -8.82 -17.85 -15.49
CA VAL A 316 -9.51 -19.12 -15.23
C VAL A 316 -10.65 -18.93 -14.22
N ASN A 317 -10.38 -18.23 -13.09
CA ASN A 317 -11.38 -17.95 -12.06
C ASN A 317 -12.52 -17.05 -12.56
N ARG A 318 -12.24 -16.15 -13.49
CA ARG A 318 -13.25 -15.27 -14.08
C ARG A 318 -14.17 -16.03 -15.03
N ILE A 319 -13.62 -16.93 -15.84
CA ILE A 319 -14.39 -17.76 -16.78
C ILE A 319 -15.28 -18.78 -16.04
N SER A 320 -14.77 -19.38 -14.95
CA SER A 320 -15.52 -20.35 -14.16
C SER A 320 -16.69 -19.76 -13.36
N LYS A 321 -16.75 -18.45 -13.20
CA LYS A 321 -17.84 -17.72 -12.51
C LYS A 321 -18.81 -17.00 -13.46
N MET A 322 -18.61 -17.12 -14.77
CA MET A 322 -19.54 -16.69 -15.82
C MET A 322 -20.48 -17.83 -16.21
#